data_37e2327d240484ddc71888ffc65d2e0c
#
_entry.id   37e2327d240484ddc71888ffc65d2e0c
#
_cell.length_a   1.000
_cell.length_b   1.000
_cell.length_c   1.000
_cell.angle_alpha   90.00
_cell.angle_beta   90.00
_cell.angle_gamma   90.00
#
_symmetry.space_group_name_H-M   'P 1'
#
loop_
_entity.id
_entity.type
_entity.pdbx_description
1 polymer ?
#
loop_
_entity_poly.entity_id
_entity_poly.type
_entity_poly.pdbx_seq_one_letter_code
_entity_poly.pdbx_strand_id
1 'polypeptide(L)'
;MIFPVHHGENEKMYDVIIIGAGLVGLGTANALQEHNPRLRLLVLDKEKGVATHQSGHNSNVVHSGIYYTPGSLKARLAKQGNRTTYQFCQEHGLYYDRCGKVVVATQQKELPLLENIYQRGRQNGLEISRLSQAELKEREPYVNGLGAILVPDAGIVNYPEIAEKLAEIIQGKGGDIHCQQQVNAIHEHADYIEVHTSQARYQGKQLVNCAGLHSDRIAKLAGYETGMKIVPFRGEYYVLNSNKNYLVNHLIYPVPNPDFPFLGVHFTRMHNGKRDVGPNAVLAFKREGYRKTDFSLRDLTETLIYKGFWKIATRYFDEGMAEMRRSFSHKLFTDNARQLIPALQPEDITPGGSGVRAQALTAEGRLVDDFHFVVGRRSLHVCNAPSPAATASMEIGREIVRKYFSAL
;
A
#
# COMPACT_ATOMS: atom_id res chain seq x y z
N MET A 1 28.44 20.38 -22.60
CA MET A 1 28.85 19.22 -23.40
C MET A 1 27.58 18.52 -23.88
N ILE A 2 27.32 18.59 -25.19
CA ILE A 2 26.18 17.94 -25.84
C ILE A 2 26.62 16.51 -26.10
N PHE A 3 26.06 15.54 -25.38
CA PHE A 3 26.31 14.12 -25.65
C PHE A 3 25.67 13.75 -26.98
N PRO A 4 26.37 13.03 -27.89
CA PRO A 4 25.81 12.63 -29.16
C PRO A 4 24.64 11.65 -28.92
N VAL A 5 23.49 11.98 -29.47
CA VAL A 5 22.36 11.06 -29.60
C VAL A 5 22.80 10.00 -30.61
N HIS A 6 22.98 8.76 -30.18
CA HIS A 6 23.13 7.63 -31.09
C HIS A 6 21.78 7.44 -31.84
N HIS A 7 21.72 7.96 -33.03
CA HIS A 7 20.73 7.57 -34.04
C HIS A 7 21.25 6.32 -34.73
N GLY A 8 20.62 5.18 -34.45
CA GLY A 8 20.91 3.98 -35.23
C GLY A 8 20.76 2.69 -34.44
N GLU A 9 19.53 2.33 -34.17
CA GLU A 9 19.00 0.96 -34.11
C GLU A 9 17.48 1.12 -34.07
N ASN A 10 16.71 0.26 -34.76
CA ASN A 10 15.25 0.28 -34.76
C ASN A 10 14.75 0.43 -33.31
N GLU A 11 14.30 1.62 -32.93
CA GLU A 11 13.80 1.87 -31.59
C GLU A 11 12.66 0.88 -31.31
N LYS A 12 12.88 -0.04 -30.38
CA LYS A 12 11.93 -1.09 -30.03
C LYS A 12 10.61 -0.45 -29.59
N MET A 13 9.60 -0.52 -30.44
CA MET A 13 8.25 -0.05 -30.12
C MET A 13 7.58 -1.06 -29.19
N TYR A 14 7.25 -0.65 -27.98
CA TYR A 14 6.49 -1.46 -27.02
C TYR A 14 4.99 -1.34 -27.25
N ASP A 15 4.23 -2.37 -26.91
CA ASP A 15 2.78 -2.28 -26.93
C ASP A 15 2.28 -1.53 -25.68
N VAL A 16 2.87 -1.79 -24.51
CA VAL A 16 2.58 -1.07 -23.26
C VAL A 16 3.86 -0.78 -22.48
N ILE A 17 4.00 0.48 -22.04
CA ILE A 17 5.02 0.92 -21.08
C ILE A 17 4.35 1.11 -19.72
N ILE A 18 4.91 0.51 -18.67
CA ILE A 18 4.43 0.65 -17.28
C ILE A 18 5.48 1.41 -16.48
N ILE A 19 5.07 2.48 -15.77
CA ILE A 19 5.95 3.26 -14.90
C ILE A 19 5.71 2.84 -13.46
N GLY A 20 6.73 2.27 -12.82
CA GLY A 20 6.73 1.78 -11.45
C GLY A 20 6.75 0.25 -11.36
N ALA A 21 7.85 -0.32 -10.87
CA ALA A 21 8.03 -1.75 -10.60
C ALA A 21 7.66 -2.14 -9.16
N GLY A 22 6.65 -1.48 -8.60
CA GLY A 22 5.97 -1.93 -7.38
C GLY A 22 4.95 -3.02 -7.68
N LEU A 23 4.33 -3.56 -6.62
CA LEU A 23 3.33 -4.64 -6.74
C LEU A 23 2.19 -4.33 -7.73
N VAL A 24 1.69 -3.10 -7.76
CA VAL A 24 0.60 -2.71 -8.68
C VAL A 24 1.08 -2.71 -10.13
N GLY A 25 2.28 -2.17 -10.41
CA GLY A 25 2.84 -2.18 -11.75
C GLY A 25 3.17 -3.58 -12.24
N LEU A 26 3.82 -4.39 -11.41
CA LEU A 26 4.14 -5.79 -11.73
C LEU A 26 2.87 -6.64 -11.87
N GLY A 27 1.87 -6.45 -10.99
CA GLY A 27 0.57 -7.11 -11.12
C GLY A 27 -0.14 -6.74 -12.42
N THR A 28 -0.02 -5.46 -12.86
CA THR A 28 -0.57 -5.00 -14.15
C THR A 28 0.18 -5.62 -15.34
N ALA A 29 1.51 -5.66 -15.29
CA ALA A 29 2.33 -6.28 -16.33
C ALA A 29 2.01 -7.78 -16.49
N ASN A 30 1.93 -8.50 -15.37
CA ASN A 30 1.57 -9.91 -15.38
C ASN A 30 0.15 -10.14 -15.95
N ALA A 31 -0.83 -9.32 -15.53
CA ALA A 31 -2.20 -9.42 -16.04
C ALA A 31 -2.30 -9.13 -17.56
N LEU A 32 -1.50 -8.18 -18.08
CA LEU A 32 -1.40 -7.92 -19.53
C LEU A 32 -0.85 -9.13 -20.28
N GLN A 33 0.21 -9.77 -19.76
CA GLN A 33 0.76 -11.00 -20.37
C GLN A 33 -0.15 -12.21 -20.22
N GLU A 34 -0.95 -12.31 -19.15
CA GLU A 34 -2.00 -13.33 -19.03
C GLU A 34 -3.08 -13.13 -20.09
N HIS A 35 -3.44 -11.88 -20.37
CA HIS A 35 -4.45 -11.52 -21.38
C HIS A 35 -3.95 -11.73 -22.81
N ASN A 36 -2.74 -11.27 -23.11
CA ASN A 36 -2.11 -11.45 -24.41
C ASN A 36 -0.59 -11.69 -24.26
N PRO A 37 -0.14 -12.96 -24.34
CA PRO A 37 1.27 -13.33 -24.19
C PRO A 37 2.22 -12.75 -25.26
N ARG A 38 1.69 -12.19 -26.35
CA ARG A 38 2.50 -11.62 -27.46
C ARG A 38 2.81 -10.14 -27.25
N LEU A 39 2.26 -9.49 -26.21
CA LEU A 39 2.51 -8.08 -25.94
C LEU A 39 3.98 -7.84 -25.60
N ARG A 40 4.57 -6.86 -26.27
CA ARG A 40 5.88 -6.32 -25.92
C ARG A 40 5.70 -5.32 -24.79
N LEU A 41 6.06 -5.75 -23.58
CA LEU A 41 5.89 -4.96 -22.37
C LEU A 41 7.24 -4.41 -21.89
N LEU A 42 7.21 -3.17 -21.39
CA LEU A 42 8.32 -2.54 -20.70
C LEU A 42 7.84 -2.02 -19.35
N VAL A 43 8.53 -2.40 -18.29
CA VAL A 43 8.36 -1.81 -16.96
C VAL A 43 9.57 -0.95 -16.63
N LEU A 44 9.34 0.32 -16.27
CA LEU A 44 10.37 1.28 -15.90
C LEU A 44 10.30 1.59 -14.41
N ASP A 45 11.43 1.55 -13.71
CA ASP A 45 11.53 2.04 -12.34
C ASP A 45 12.79 2.90 -12.14
N LYS A 46 12.68 3.95 -11.31
CA LYS A 46 13.80 4.84 -11.00
C LYS A 46 14.83 4.20 -10.05
N GLU A 47 14.44 3.17 -9.31
CA GLU A 47 15.26 2.49 -8.33
C GLU A 47 16.13 1.40 -8.95
N LYS A 48 17.07 0.85 -8.15
CA LYS A 48 17.97 -0.24 -8.59
C LYS A 48 17.29 -1.60 -8.70
N GLY A 49 16.12 -1.77 -8.07
CA GLY A 49 15.37 -3.02 -8.03
C GLY A 49 13.88 -2.79 -7.89
N VAL A 50 13.12 -3.86 -7.98
CA VAL A 50 11.67 -3.83 -7.83
C VAL A 50 11.27 -3.65 -6.36
N ALA A 51 10.05 -3.22 -6.11
CA ALA A 51 9.42 -3.13 -4.78
C ALA A 51 10.17 -2.28 -3.72
N THR A 52 11.05 -1.38 -4.13
CA THR A 52 11.92 -0.62 -3.23
C THR A 52 11.18 0.31 -2.27
N HIS A 53 9.99 0.81 -2.65
CA HIS A 53 9.22 1.75 -1.85
C HIS A 53 8.04 1.11 -1.11
N GLN A 54 6.78 1.58 -1.30
CA GLN A 54 5.61 1.12 -0.55
C GLN A 54 5.43 -0.41 -0.57
N SER A 55 5.81 -1.06 -1.66
CA SER A 55 5.74 -2.52 -1.82
C SER A 55 6.70 -3.28 -0.90
N GLY A 56 7.86 -2.68 -0.58
CA GLY A 56 8.85 -3.22 0.34
C GLY A 56 8.75 -2.64 1.77
N HIS A 57 7.96 -1.58 1.96
CA HIS A 57 7.82 -0.86 3.23
C HIS A 57 6.37 -0.84 3.70
N ASN A 58 5.86 -2.02 4.07
CA ASN A 58 4.49 -2.22 4.57
C ASN A 58 4.45 -3.29 5.68
N SER A 59 3.27 -3.57 6.20
CA SER A 59 3.08 -4.54 7.30
C SER A 59 3.09 -6.00 6.87
N ASN A 60 3.28 -6.32 5.60
CA ASN A 60 3.20 -7.67 5.04
C ASN A 60 1.87 -8.42 5.28
N VAL A 61 0.83 -7.71 5.68
CA VAL A 61 -0.49 -8.29 5.98
C VAL A 61 -1.29 -8.54 4.72
N VAL A 62 -1.82 -9.74 4.59
CA VAL A 62 -2.85 -10.10 3.61
C VAL A 62 -4.20 -9.77 4.22
N HIS A 63 -4.79 -8.68 3.74
CA HIS A 63 -6.06 -8.16 4.25
C HIS A 63 -7.27 -8.94 3.70
N SER A 64 -8.29 -9.13 4.53
CA SER A 64 -9.54 -9.82 4.14
C SER A 64 -10.60 -8.89 3.53
N GLY A 65 -10.51 -7.57 3.77
CA GLY A 65 -11.54 -6.61 3.35
C GLY A 65 -12.62 -6.30 4.38
N ILE A 66 -12.45 -6.68 5.66
CA ILE A 66 -13.45 -6.54 6.71
C ILE A 66 -13.93 -5.10 6.96
N TYR A 67 -13.05 -4.10 6.75
CA TYR A 67 -13.35 -2.70 7.03
C TYR A 67 -14.02 -1.95 5.88
N TYR A 68 -14.01 -2.51 4.66
CA TYR A 68 -14.37 -1.76 3.46
C TYR A 68 -15.85 -1.74 3.20
N THR A 69 -16.34 -0.64 2.62
CA THR A 69 -17.74 -0.45 2.29
C THR A 69 -18.21 -1.56 1.36
N PRO A 70 -19.28 -2.29 1.70
CA PRO A 70 -19.83 -3.34 0.84
C PRO A 70 -20.16 -2.81 -0.57
N GLY A 71 -19.83 -3.60 -1.59
CA GLY A 71 -20.03 -3.22 -3.00
C GLY A 71 -18.96 -2.29 -3.58
N SER A 72 -18.06 -1.71 -2.78
CA SER A 72 -16.97 -0.88 -3.29
C SER A 72 -15.97 -1.72 -4.07
N LEU A 73 -15.25 -1.06 -5.01
CA LEU A 73 -14.17 -1.70 -5.75
C LEU A 73 -13.09 -2.23 -4.80
N LYS A 74 -12.78 -1.47 -3.77
CA LYS A 74 -11.83 -1.79 -2.72
C LYS A 74 -12.21 -3.08 -1.96
N ALA A 75 -13.48 -3.24 -1.57
CA ALA A 75 -13.96 -4.45 -0.88
C ALA A 75 -13.85 -5.68 -1.79
N ARG A 76 -14.28 -5.56 -3.05
CA ARG A 76 -14.24 -6.64 -4.03
C ARG A 76 -12.81 -7.09 -4.33
N LEU A 77 -11.92 -6.15 -4.67
CA LEU A 77 -10.53 -6.46 -5.01
C LEU A 77 -9.73 -6.95 -3.79
N ALA A 78 -10.04 -6.48 -2.58
CA ALA A 78 -9.41 -6.98 -1.36
C ALA A 78 -9.73 -8.46 -1.11
N LYS A 79 -11.01 -8.84 -1.24
CA LYS A 79 -11.44 -10.23 -1.03
C LYS A 79 -10.87 -11.17 -2.09
N GLN A 80 -10.89 -10.75 -3.37
CA GLN A 80 -10.31 -11.52 -4.46
C GLN A 80 -8.79 -11.61 -4.29
N GLY A 81 -8.13 -10.49 -4.05
CA GLY A 81 -6.67 -10.41 -3.88
C GLY A 81 -6.15 -11.21 -2.69
N ASN A 82 -6.94 -11.32 -1.60
CA ASN A 82 -6.60 -12.20 -0.49
C ASN A 82 -6.40 -13.65 -0.98
N ARG A 83 -7.37 -14.18 -1.74
CA ARG A 83 -7.30 -15.53 -2.30
C ARG A 83 -6.17 -15.67 -3.31
N THR A 84 -6.08 -14.73 -4.25
CA THR A 84 -5.05 -14.74 -5.31
C THR A 84 -3.64 -14.66 -4.71
N THR A 85 -3.43 -13.86 -3.66
CA THR A 85 -2.12 -13.74 -3.01
C THR A 85 -1.69 -15.07 -2.38
N TYR A 86 -2.57 -15.73 -1.64
CA TYR A 86 -2.24 -17.06 -1.07
C TYR A 86 -2.03 -18.12 -2.13
N GLN A 87 -2.88 -18.14 -3.17
CA GLN A 87 -2.74 -19.05 -4.28
C GLN A 87 -1.39 -18.86 -4.99
N PHE A 88 -1.03 -17.62 -5.28
CA PHE A 88 0.25 -17.27 -5.89
C PHE A 88 1.44 -17.73 -5.02
N CYS A 89 1.39 -17.49 -3.72
CA CYS A 89 2.44 -17.97 -2.81
C CYS A 89 2.54 -19.50 -2.82
N GLN A 90 1.42 -20.20 -2.80
CA GLN A 90 1.38 -21.66 -2.83
C GLN A 90 1.94 -22.22 -4.13
N GLU A 91 1.54 -21.66 -5.29
CA GLU A 91 1.97 -22.10 -6.62
C GLU A 91 3.47 -21.90 -6.86
N HIS A 92 4.05 -20.86 -6.23
CA HIS A 92 5.45 -20.50 -6.43
C HIS A 92 6.36 -20.83 -5.24
N GLY A 93 5.86 -21.53 -4.22
CA GLY A 93 6.65 -21.93 -3.05
C GLY A 93 7.12 -20.76 -2.19
N LEU A 94 6.38 -19.64 -2.20
CA LEU A 94 6.68 -18.45 -1.40
C LEU A 94 6.07 -18.56 0.00
N TYR A 95 6.68 -17.85 0.95
CA TYR A 95 6.20 -17.85 2.33
C TYR A 95 4.81 -17.22 2.44
N TYR A 96 3.91 -17.88 3.16
CA TYR A 96 2.66 -17.34 3.66
C TYR A 96 2.27 -18.00 4.98
N ASP A 97 1.56 -17.27 5.84
CA ASP A 97 0.98 -17.79 7.08
C ASP A 97 -0.41 -17.17 7.28
N ARG A 98 -1.44 -18.02 7.27
CA ARG A 98 -2.82 -17.63 7.59
C ARG A 98 -3.01 -17.59 9.10
N CYS A 99 -2.20 -16.77 9.77
CA CYS A 99 -2.21 -16.68 11.23
C CYS A 99 -3.51 -16.10 11.82
N GLY A 100 -4.41 -15.60 10.99
CA GLY A 100 -5.64 -14.98 11.45
C GLY A 100 -5.44 -13.59 12.05
N LYS A 101 -6.56 -12.87 12.23
CA LYS A 101 -6.61 -11.55 12.86
C LYS A 101 -7.74 -11.47 13.85
N VAL A 102 -7.50 -10.81 14.98
CA VAL A 102 -8.54 -10.40 15.93
C VAL A 102 -8.71 -8.88 15.88
N VAL A 103 -9.94 -8.41 15.72
CA VAL A 103 -10.32 -7.00 15.88
C VAL A 103 -10.96 -6.85 17.24
N VAL A 104 -10.33 -6.08 18.14
CA VAL A 104 -10.60 -6.09 19.56
C VAL A 104 -11.25 -4.79 20.01
N ALA A 105 -12.38 -4.87 20.72
CA ALA A 105 -12.96 -3.75 21.46
C ALA A 105 -12.41 -3.74 22.89
N THR A 106 -11.70 -2.67 23.25
CA THR A 106 -11.10 -2.50 24.58
C THR A 106 -11.98 -1.68 25.53
N GLN A 107 -12.95 -0.94 24.99
CA GLN A 107 -13.85 -0.06 25.73
C GLN A 107 -15.31 -0.31 25.34
N GLN A 108 -16.25 -0.04 26.27
CA GLN A 108 -17.69 -0.23 26.04
C GLN A 108 -18.21 0.52 24.82
N LYS A 109 -17.75 1.76 24.58
CA LYS A 109 -18.14 2.57 23.43
C LYS A 109 -17.73 1.96 22.07
N GLU A 110 -16.79 1.02 22.05
CA GLU A 110 -16.29 0.37 20.86
C GLU A 110 -17.13 -0.87 20.45
N LEU A 111 -17.93 -1.44 21.37
CA LEU A 111 -18.73 -2.62 21.09
C LEU A 111 -19.76 -2.40 19.96
N PRO A 112 -20.50 -1.27 19.88
CA PRO A 112 -21.38 -0.99 18.75
C PRO A 112 -20.60 -0.84 17.43
N LEU A 113 -19.39 -0.25 17.47
CA LEU A 113 -18.53 -0.11 16.30
C LEU A 113 -18.02 -1.47 15.84
N LEU A 114 -17.63 -2.34 16.77
CA LEU A 114 -17.22 -3.71 16.49
C LEU A 114 -18.35 -4.49 15.80
N GLU A 115 -19.59 -4.36 16.28
CA GLU A 115 -20.76 -4.98 15.66
C GLU A 115 -20.99 -4.46 14.24
N ASN A 116 -20.86 -3.17 14.01
CA ASN A 116 -20.97 -2.60 12.65
C ASN A 116 -19.89 -3.17 11.71
N ILE A 117 -18.66 -3.39 12.19
CA ILE A 117 -17.58 -4.03 11.43
C ILE A 117 -17.95 -5.49 11.13
N TYR A 118 -18.50 -6.21 12.09
CA TYR A 118 -18.95 -7.59 11.90
C TYR A 118 -20.01 -7.67 10.79
N GLN A 119 -21.05 -6.83 10.86
CA GLN A 119 -22.11 -6.81 9.85
C GLN A 119 -21.55 -6.45 8.46
N ARG A 120 -20.66 -5.49 8.38
CA ARG A 120 -19.95 -5.12 7.14
C ARG A 120 -19.13 -6.27 6.58
N GLY A 121 -18.38 -6.97 7.42
CA GLY A 121 -17.62 -8.15 7.01
C GLY A 121 -18.51 -9.26 6.47
N ARG A 122 -19.65 -9.51 7.12
CA ARG A 122 -20.66 -10.48 6.65
C ARG A 122 -21.26 -10.08 5.29
N GLN A 123 -21.58 -8.80 5.11
CA GLN A 123 -22.07 -8.27 3.83
C GLN A 123 -21.03 -8.37 2.72
N ASN A 124 -19.74 -8.26 3.05
CA ASN A 124 -18.65 -8.54 2.12
C ASN A 124 -18.43 -10.04 1.85
N GLY A 125 -19.24 -10.91 2.48
CA GLY A 125 -19.19 -12.36 2.32
C GLY A 125 -17.94 -12.98 2.94
N LEU A 126 -17.45 -12.45 4.07
CA LEU A 126 -16.34 -13.00 4.83
C LEU A 126 -16.82 -14.01 5.86
N GLU A 127 -16.04 -15.07 6.05
CA GLU A 127 -16.21 -16.05 7.11
C GLU A 127 -15.52 -15.55 8.39
N ILE A 128 -16.28 -14.87 9.23
CA ILE A 128 -15.82 -14.24 10.46
C ILE A 128 -16.71 -14.64 11.63
N SER A 129 -16.16 -14.67 12.84
CA SER A 129 -16.91 -15.01 14.05
C SER A 129 -16.69 -13.94 15.14
N ARG A 130 -17.74 -13.75 15.96
CA ARG A 130 -17.61 -12.97 17.19
C ARG A 130 -16.90 -13.82 18.23
N LEU A 131 -16.07 -13.19 19.04
CA LEU A 131 -15.44 -13.80 20.19
C LEU A 131 -15.91 -13.05 21.43
N SER A 132 -16.39 -13.79 22.42
CA SER A 132 -16.55 -13.31 23.78
C SER A 132 -15.21 -12.97 24.41
N GLN A 133 -15.22 -12.29 25.56
CA GLN A 133 -14.00 -12.01 26.31
C GLN A 133 -13.24 -13.30 26.70
N ALA A 134 -13.95 -14.38 27.05
CA ALA A 134 -13.35 -15.67 27.41
C ALA A 134 -12.66 -16.31 26.18
N GLU A 135 -13.35 -16.40 25.06
CA GLU A 135 -12.81 -16.96 23.80
C GLU A 135 -11.63 -16.12 23.25
N LEU A 136 -11.67 -14.79 23.45
CA LEU A 136 -10.53 -13.93 23.12
C LEU A 136 -9.32 -14.27 23.99
N LYS A 137 -9.52 -14.45 25.31
CA LYS A 137 -8.46 -14.80 26.27
C LYS A 137 -7.82 -16.16 25.98
N GLU A 138 -8.57 -17.12 25.51
CA GLU A 138 -8.03 -18.42 25.10
C GLU A 138 -7.08 -18.29 23.92
N ARG A 139 -7.39 -17.42 22.96
CA ARG A 139 -6.58 -17.20 21.74
C ARG A 139 -5.42 -16.25 21.95
N GLU A 140 -5.68 -15.15 22.67
CA GLU A 140 -4.74 -14.07 22.96
C GLU A 140 -4.74 -13.78 24.47
N PRO A 141 -4.01 -14.57 25.27
CA PRO A 141 -4.06 -14.51 26.73
C PRO A 141 -3.70 -13.15 27.32
N TYR A 142 -2.92 -12.36 26.61
CA TYR A 142 -2.40 -11.07 27.07
C TYR A 142 -3.19 -9.86 26.55
N VAL A 143 -4.16 -10.09 25.66
CA VAL A 143 -4.97 -9.03 25.10
C VAL A 143 -6.07 -8.60 26.07
N ASN A 144 -6.21 -7.30 26.28
CA ASN A 144 -7.30 -6.71 27.02
C ASN A 144 -8.44 -6.34 26.07
N GLY A 145 -9.53 -7.10 26.11
CA GLY A 145 -10.69 -6.85 25.27
C GLY A 145 -11.99 -7.29 25.92
N LEU A 146 -13.06 -6.56 25.64
CA LEU A 146 -14.43 -6.86 26.07
C LEU A 146 -15.11 -7.83 25.10
N GLY A 147 -14.60 -7.91 23.87
CA GLY A 147 -15.03 -8.80 22.79
C GLY A 147 -14.19 -8.55 21.56
N ALA A 148 -14.27 -9.45 20.59
CA ALA A 148 -13.50 -9.34 19.36
C ALA A 148 -14.24 -9.95 18.15
N ILE A 149 -13.71 -9.69 16.97
CA ILE A 149 -14.03 -10.42 15.73
C ILE A 149 -12.79 -11.21 15.31
N LEU A 150 -12.96 -12.51 15.12
CA LEU A 150 -11.95 -13.35 14.48
C LEU A 150 -12.13 -13.30 12.96
N VAL A 151 -11.02 -13.07 12.26
CA VAL A 151 -10.91 -13.04 10.80
C VAL A 151 -9.88 -14.09 10.38
N PRO A 152 -10.27 -15.33 10.11
CA PRO A 152 -9.34 -16.43 9.84
C PRO A 152 -8.52 -16.22 8.56
N ASP A 153 -9.12 -15.63 7.53
CA ASP A 153 -8.49 -15.44 6.22
C ASP A 153 -7.42 -14.31 6.19
N ALA A 154 -7.27 -13.55 7.27
CA ALA A 154 -6.16 -12.62 7.37
C ALA A 154 -4.86 -13.36 7.70
N GLY A 155 -3.74 -12.86 7.19
CA GLY A 155 -2.43 -13.47 7.46
C GLY A 155 -1.30 -12.59 6.97
N ILE A 156 -0.14 -13.20 6.76
CA ILE A 156 1.09 -12.52 6.36
C ILE A 156 1.78 -13.23 5.21
N VAL A 157 2.51 -12.44 4.43
CA VAL A 157 3.38 -12.89 3.33
C VAL A 157 4.68 -12.07 3.35
N ASN A 158 5.60 -12.35 2.43
CA ASN A 158 6.71 -11.48 2.10
C ASN A 158 6.42 -10.78 0.74
N TYR A 159 5.89 -9.56 0.76
CA TYR A 159 5.56 -8.84 -0.48
C TYR A 159 6.76 -8.53 -1.37
N PRO A 160 7.97 -8.22 -0.88
CA PRO A 160 9.18 -8.17 -1.70
C PRO A 160 9.41 -9.45 -2.51
N GLU A 161 9.35 -10.63 -1.92
CA GLU A 161 9.51 -11.90 -2.63
C GLU A 161 8.41 -12.13 -3.69
N ILE A 162 7.17 -11.74 -3.41
CA ILE A 162 6.07 -11.77 -4.39
C ILE A 162 6.40 -10.85 -5.58
N ALA A 163 6.91 -9.65 -5.33
CA ALA A 163 7.28 -8.72 -6.40
C ALA A 163 8.46 -9.24 -7.23
N GLU A 164 9.47 -9.81 -6.61
CA GLU A 164 10.60 -10.44 -7.28
C GLU A 164 10.15 -11.61 -8.16
N LYS A 165 9.27 -12.46 -7.64
CA LYS A 165 8.70 -13.58 -8.41
C LYS A 165 7.84 -13.10 -9.58
N LEU A 166 7.03 -12.06 -9.42
CA LEU A 166 6.29 -11.44 -10.51
C LEU A 166 7.24 -10.90 -11.59
N ALA A 167 8.33 -10.22 -11.18
CA ALA A 167 9.33 -9.71 -12.11
C ALA A 167 10.00 -10.84 -12.91
N GLU A 168 10.38 -11.93 -12.23
CA GLU A 168 10.93 -13.13 -12.87
C GLU A 168 9.96 -13.73 -13.91
N ILE A 169 8.68 -13.85 -13.56
CA ILE A 169 7.64 -14.36 -14.46
C ILE A 169 7.48 -13.46 -15.68
N ILE A 170 7.44 -12.13 -15.47
CA ILE A 170 7.29 -11.15 -16.55
C ILE A 170 8.47 -11.26 -17.52
N GLN A 171 9.70 -11.32 -17.01
CA GLN A 171 10.90 -11.45 -17.82
C GLN A 171 10.96 -12.82 -18.52
N GLY A 172 10.61 -13.90 -17.84
CA GLY A 172 10.53 -15.24 -18.42
C GLY A 172 9.53 -15.36 -19.58
N LYS A 173 8.51 -14.49 -19.61
CA LYS A 173 7.55 -14.35 -20.72
C LYS A 173 7.96 -13.30 -21.76
N GLY A 174 9.20 -12.80 -21.72
CA GLY A 174 9.75 -11.85 -22.69
C GLY A 174 9.39 -10.37 -22.46
N GLY A 175 8.90 -10.01 -21.28
CA GLY A 175 8.75 -8.61 -20.87
C GLY A 175 10.07 -8.02 -20.40
N ASP A 176 10.30 -6.73 -20.66
CA ASP A 176 11.48 -6.00 -20.22
C ASP A 176 11.20 -5.26 -18.91
N ILE A 177 12.15 -5.32 -17.97
CA ILE A 177 12.11 -4.52 -16.74
C ILE A 177 13.42 -3.75 -16.64
N HIS A 178 13.35 -2.42 -16.78
CA HIS A 178 14.50 -1.54 -16.72
C HIS A 178 14.45 -0.70 -15.45
N CYS A 179 15.35 -1.00 -14.54
CA CYS A 179 15.59 -0.23 -13.31
C CYS A 179 16.53 0.96 -13.58
N GLN A 180 16.63 1.88 -12.61
CA GLN A 180 17.43 3.12 -12.69
C GLN A 180 16.98 4.05 -13.85
N GLN A 181 15.71 3.99 -14.22
CA GLN A 181 15.10 4.75 -15.31
C GLN A 181 14.10 5.75 -14.75
N GLN A 182 14.60 6.87 -14.22
CA GLN A 182 13.72 7.94 -13.74
C GLN A 182 13.06 8.65 -14.91
N VAL A 183 11.73 8.59 -14.99
CA VAL A 183 10.94 9.28 -16.01
C VAL A 183 10.94 10.79 -15.74
N ASN A 184 11.35 11.57 -16.73
CA ASN A 184 11.51 13.01 -16.67
C ASN A 184 10.54 13.77 -17.60
N ALA A 185 10.13 13.16 -18.72
CA ALA A 185 9.12 13.71 -19.62
C ALA A 185 8.32 12.60 -20.29
N ILE A 186 7.09 12.93 -20.65
CA ILE A 186 6.15 12.05 -21.39
C ILE A 186 5.49 12.89 -22.47
N HIS A 187 5.52 12.40 -23.72
CA HIS A 187 4.91 13.06 -24.87
C HIS A 187 3.94 12.11 -25.56
N GLU A 188 2.65 12.45 -25.54
CA GLU A 188 1.63 11.71 -26.28
C GLU A 188 1.51 12.23 -27.72
N HIS A 189 1.79 11.37 -28.69
CA HIS A 189 1.60 11.61 -30.11
C HIS A 189 0.28 11.01 -30.62
N ALA A 190 -0.02 11.19 -31.91
CA ALA A 190 -1.23 10.62 -32.49
C ALA A 190 -1.27 9.09 -32.36
N ASP A 191 -0.14 8.41 -32.64
CA ASP A 191 -0.08 6.95 -32.81
C ASP A 191 0.76 6.25 -31.71
N TYR A 192 1.56 6.97 -30.97
CA TYR A 192 2.44 6.43 -29.94
C TYR A 192 2.63 7.41 -28.78
N ILE A 193 3.24 6.94 -27.72
CA ILE A 193 3.69 7.72 -26.57
C ILE A 193 5.20 7.58 -26.43
N GLU A 194 5.89 8.69 -26.19
CA GLU A 194 7.32 8.73 -25.96
C GLU A 194 7.60 9.05 -24.49
N VAL A 195 8.45 8.24 -23.86
CA VAL A 195 8.84 8.36 -22.45
C VAL A 195 10.34 8.64 -22.38
N HIS A 196 10.71 9.80 -21.84
CA HIS A 196 12.09 10.16 -21.61
C HIS A 196 12.45 9.84 -20.16
N THR A 197 13.55 9.14 -19.98
CA THR A 197 14.12 8.83 -18.67
C THR A 197 15.45 9.59 -18.47
N SER A 198 16.08 9.36 -17.32
CA SER A 198 17.41 9.88 -17.04
C SER A 198 18.50 9.28 -17.94
N GLN A 199 18.25 8.14 -18.60
CA GLN A 199 19.26 7.39 -19.33
C GLN A 199 18.90 7.12 -20.81
N ALA A 200 17.61 7.02 -21.15
CA ALA A 200 17.15 6.59 -22.46
C ALA A 200 15.80 7.20 -22.84
N ARG A 201 15.39 6.94 -24.09
CA ARG A 201 14.04 7.20 -24.60
C ARG A 201 13.39 5.90 -24.99
N TYR A 202 12.09 5.80 -24.75
CA TYR A 202 11.29 4.63 -25.04
C TYR A 202 10.02 5.04 -25.77
N GLN A 203 9.60 4.22 -26.73
CA GLN A 203 8.35 4.42 -27.45
C GLN A 203 7.40 3.27 -27.21
N GLY A 204 6.12 3.59 -27.01
CA GLY A 204 5.07 2.61 -26.80
C GLY A 204 3.72 3.05 -27.35
N LYS A 205 2.80 2.11 -27.57
CA LYS A 205 1.44 2.44 -28.05
C LYS A 205 0.58 2.96 -26.90
N GLN A 206 0.78 2.43 -25.69
CA GLN A 206 0.03 2.74 -24.48
C GLN A 206 0.98 2.88 -23.28
N LEU A 207 0.53 3.61 -22.25
CA LEU A 207 1.25 3.78 -21.01
C LEU A 207 0.35 3.51 -19.81
N VAL A 208 0.89 2.83 -18.79
CA VAL A 208 0.25 2.71 -17.47
C VAL A 208 1.15 3.32 -16.41
N ASN A 209 0.65 4.33 -15.73
CA ASN A 209 1.34 4.94 -14.59
C ASN A 209 0.95 4.25 -13.28
N CYS A 210 1.87 3.48 -12.71
CA CYS A 210 1.78 2.82 -11.42
C CYS A 210 2.83 3.37 -10.42
N ALA A 211 3.19 4.66 -10.51
CA ALA A 211 4.31 5.26 -9.79
C ALA A 211 4.03 5.57 -8.29
N GLY A 212 2.94 5.06 -7.71
CA GLY A 212 2.65 5.11 -6.27
C GLY A 212 2.77 6.52 -5.68
N LEU A 213 3.79 6.75 -4.83
CA LEU A 213 4.07 8.05 -4.20
C LEU A 213 4.28 9.21 -5.20
N HIS A 214 4.58 8.91 -6.46
CA HIS A 214 4.80 9.90 -7.53
C HIS A 214 3.74 9.87 -8.62
N SER A 215 2.63 9.14 -8.44
CA SER A 215 1.62 8.94 -9.47
C SER A 215 1.00 10.23 -10.00
N ASP A 216 0.74 11.21 -9.14
CA ASP A 216 0.23 12.53 -9.49
C ASP A 216 1.24 13.37 -10.32
N ARG A 217 2.55 13.23 -10.01
CA ARG A 217 3.61 13.88 -10.79
C ARG A 217 3.77 13.28 -12.17
N ILE A 218 3.72 11.95 -12.28
CA ILE A 218 3.78 11.25 -13.57
C ILE A 218 2.56 11.58 -14.43
N ALA A 219 1.35 11.63 -13.86
CA ALA A 219 0.16 12.05 -14.57
C ALA A 219 0.31 13.49 -15.12
N LYS A 220 0.86 14.39 -14.31
CA LYS A 220 1.14 15.78 -14.73
C LYS A 220 2.19 15.86 -15.85
N LEU A 221 3.25 15.02 -15.83
CA LEU A 221 4.23 14.94 -16.92
C LEU A 221 3.59 14.51 -18.24
N ALA A 222 2.53 13.70 -18.20
CA ALA A 222 1.75 13.30 -19.35
C ALA A 222 0.66 14.31 -19.76
N GLY A 223 0.57 15.46 -19.03
CA GLY A 223 -0.39 16.53 -19.34
C GLY A 223 -1.77 16.38 -18.67
N TYR A 224 -1.92 15.47 -17.70
CA TYR A 224 -3.21 15.20 -17.06
C TYR A 224 -3.29 15.75 -15.64
N GLU A 225 -4.41 16.39 -15.32
CA GLU A 225 -4.74 16.81 -13.97
C GLU A 225 -5.49 15.68 -13.26
N THR A 226 -5.08 15.40 -12.02
CA THR A 226 -5.62 14.26 -11.25
C THR A 226 -6.80 14.65 -10.34
N GLY A 227 -7.05 15.95 -10.14
CA GLY A 227 -8.03 16.45 -9.17
C GLY A 227 -7.63 16.27 -7.70
N MET A 228 -6.43 15.74 -7.45
CA MET A 228 -5.89 15.44 -6.14
C MET A 228 -4.38 15.63 -6.09
N LYS A 229 -3.81 15.62 -4.88
CA LYS A 229 -2.35 15.53 -4.65
C LYS A 229 -2.03 14.39 -3.69
N ILE A 230 -0.86 13.78 -3.88
CA ILE A 230 -0.30 12.84 -2.93
C ILE A 230 0.39 13.61 -1.80
N VAL A 231 -0.12 13.42 -0.58
CA VAL A 231 0.49 13.90 0.66
C VAL A 231 1.07 12.67 1.39
N PRO A 232 2.38 12.66 1.66
CA PRO A 232 3.02 11.49 2.27
C PRO A 232 2.79 11.47 3.78
N PHE A 233 2.26 10.35 4.31
CA PHE A 233 2.18 10.09 5.73
C PHE A 233 3.05 8.90 6.10
N ARG A 234 4.03 9.11 7.00
CA ARG A 234 4.90 8.06 7.49
C ARG A 234 4.25 7.35 8.67
N GLY A 235 4.23 6.02 8.60
CA GLY A 235 3.92 5.14 9.71
C GLY A 235 5.21 4.55 10.27
N GLU A 236 5.45 4.76 11.54
CA GLU A 236 6.64 4.28 12.25
C GLU A 236 6.28 3.07 13.08
N TYR A 237 7.12 2.05 13.05
CA TYR A 237 6.93 0.81 13.79
C TYR A 237 7.99 0.66 14.88
N TYR A 238 7.63 -0.07 15.90
CA TYR A 238 8.54 -0.70 16.84
C TYR A 238 8.52 -2.21 16.62
N VAL A 239 9.55 -2.88 17.09
CA VAL A 239 9.67 -4.34 17.05
C VAL A 239 9.68 -4.84 18.48
N LEU A 240 8.85 -5.84 18.74
CA LEU A 240 8.81 -6.52 20.05
C LEU A 240 10.08 -7.36 20.22
N ASN A 241 10.69 -7.30 21.40
CA ASN A 241 11.83 -8.14 21.74
C ASN A 241 11.45 -9.63 21.59
N SER A 242 12.33 -10.44 21.05
CA SER A 242 12.04 -11.84 20.70
C SER A 242 11.55 -12.69 21.88
N ASN A 243 12.06 -12.44 23.09
CA ASN A 243 11.62 -13.09 24.32
C ASN A 243 10.20 -12.73 24.75
N LYS A 244 9.57 -11.75 24.10
CA LYS A 244 8.19 -11.28 24.34
C LYS A 244 7.23 -11.68 23.21
N ASN A 245 7.69 -12.40 22.21
CA ASN A 245 6.85 -12.79 21.06
C ASN A 245 5.60 -13.59 21.47
N TYR A 246 5.61 -14.25 22.64
CA TYR A 246 4.48 -14.96 23.20
C TYR A 246 3.27 -14.06 23.53
N LEU A 247 3.46 -12.74 23.59
CA LEU A 247 2.37 -11.77 23.79
C LEU A 247 1.43 -11.65 22.59
N VAL A 248 1.84 -12.15 21.40
CA VAL A 248 1.13 -11.93 20.14
C VAL A 248 1.07 -13.22 19.32
N ASN A 249 -0.11 -13.85 19.29
CA ASN A 249 -0.34 -15.10 18.53
C ASN A 249 -0.93 -14.84 17.15
N HIS A 250 -1.84 -13.88 17.00
CA HIS A 250 -2.49 -13.46 15.76
C HIS A 250 -2.08 -12.03 15.37
N LEU A 251 -2.68 -11.50 14.33
CA LEU A 251 -2.69 -10.05 14.06
C LEU A 251 -3.70 -9.41 15.02
N ILE A 252 -3.28 -8.47 15.87
CA ILE A 252 -4.14 -7.88 16.91
C ILE A 252 -4.38 -6.41 16.56
N TYR A 253 -5.61 -6.08 16.23
CA TYR A 253 -6.02 -4.77 15.74
C TYR A 253 -7.09 -4.16 16.65
N PRO A 254 -7.03 -2.85 16.96
CA PRO A 254 -8.12 -2.18 17.66
C PRO A 254 -9.33 -1.97 16.73
N VAL A 255 -10.47 -1.70 17.31
CA VAL A 255 -11.61 -1.12 16.58
C VAL A 255 -11.18 0.26 16.06
N PRO A 256 -11.31 0.53 14.74
CA PRO A 256 -10.99 1.84 14.19
C PRO A 256 -11.85 2.95 14.80
N ASN A 257 -11.23 4.08 15.13
CA ASN A 257 -11.96 5.29 15.49
C ASN A 257 -12.58 5.89 14.22
N PRO A 258 -13.92 6.02 14.11
CA PRO A 258 -14.56 6.56 12.92
C PRO A 258 -14.23 8.03 12.65
N ASP A 259 -13.83 8.77 13.69
CA ASP A 259 -13.51 10.19 13.61
C ASP A 259 -12.07 10.44 13.15
N PHE A 260 -11.25 9.39 13.01
CA PHE A 260 -9.84 9.52 12.61
C PHE A 260 -9.51 8.62 11.41
N PRO A 261 -8.86 9.16 10.36
CA PRO A 261 -8.68 8.43 9.10
C PRO A 261 -7.63 7.33 9.15
N PHE A 262 -6.84 7.24 10.22
CA PHE A 262 -5.80 6.24 10.37
C PHE A 262 -6.13 5.23 11.46
N LEU A 263 -5.78 3.98 11.19
CA LEU A 263 -5.93 2.91 12.15
C LEU A 263 -4.95 3.11 13.34
N GLY A 264 -5.42 2.84 14.55
CA GLY A 264 -4.61 2.88 15.75
C GLY A 264 -3.47 1.85 15.76
N VAL A 265 -2.56 2.00 16.71
CA VAL A 265 -1.43 1.07 16.92
C VAL A 265 -1.96 -0.36 17.09
N HIS A 266 -1.37 -1.30 16.37
CA HIS A 266 -1.73 -2.70 16.35
C HIS A 266 -0.49 -3.59 16.33
N PHE A 267 -0.66 -4.87 16.53
CA PHE A 267 0.44 -5.85 16.56
C PHE A 267 0.36 -6.75 15.32
N THR A 268 1.50 -6.94 14.67
CA THR A 268 1.60 -7.72 13.44
C THR A 268 2.70 -8.77 13.55
N ARG A 269 2.38 -10.01 13.25
CA ARG A 269 3.39 -11.04 13.03
C ARG A 269 4.09 -10.76 11.70
N MET A 270 5.39 -11.06 11.64
CA MET A 270 6.19 -10.88 10.43
C MET A 270 6.72 -12.23 9.95
N HIS A 271 6.95 -12.36 8.64
CA HIS A 271 7.47 -13.59 8.01
C HIS A 271 8.80 -14.06 8.61
N ASN A 272 9.61 -13.16 9.14
CA ASN A 272 10.90 -13.45 9.78
C ASN A 272 10.79 -13.76 11.29
N GLY A 273 9.59 -14.04 11.79
CA GLY A 273 9.33 -14.38 13.19
C GLY A 273 9.22 -13.19 14.15
N LYS A 274 9.54 -11.97 13.71
CA LYS A 274 9.39 -10.75 14.52
C LYS A 274 7.91 -10.41 14.74
N ARG A 275 7.68 -9.49 15.68
CA ARG A 275 6.37 -8.87 15.93
C ARG A 275 6.53 -7.36 15.84
N ASP A 276 5.87 -6.76 14.87
CA ASP A 276 5.83 -5.31 14.71
C ASP A 276 4.69 -4.72 15.55
N VAL A 277 4.94 -3.56 16.14
CA VAL A 277 3.99 -2.78 16.93
C VAL A 277 3.85 -1.41 16.29
N GLY A 278 2.68 -1.05 15.88
CA GLY A 278 2.43 0.21 15.15
C GLY A 278 1.46 0.01 13.98
N PRO A 279 1.48 0.93 13.00
CA PRO A 279 2.23 2.18 13.00
C PRO A 279 1.46 3.34 13.64
N ASN A 280 2.15 4.44 13.92
CA ASN A 280 1.57 5.76 14.03
C ASN A 280 1.29 6.36 12.63
N ALA A 281 0.88 7.64 12.56
CA ALA A 281 0.67 8.32 11.28
C ALA A 281 1.08 9.80 11.39
N VAL A 282 2.27 10.13 10.90
CA VAL A 282 2.81 11.49 10.92
C VAL A 282 3.10 11.99 9.51
N LEU A 283 3.03 13.30 9.29
CA LEU A 283 3.42 13.91 8.02
C LEU A 283 4.90 13.59 7.74
N ALA A 284 5.20 13.05 6.55
CA ALA A 284 6.57 12.90 6.08
C ALA A 284 7.02 14.15 5.33
N PHE A 285 8.25 14.61 5.58
CA PHE A 285 8.81 15.80 4.94
C PHE A 285 9.47 15.51 3.58
N LYS A 286 9.37 14.25 3.14
CA LYS A 286 9.79 13.76 1.83
C LYS A 286 8.82 12.66 1.41
N ARG A 287 8.49 12.56 0.11
CA ARG A 287 7.59 11.50 -0.40
C ARG A 287 8.10 10.10 -0.11
N GLU A 288 9.40 9.92 -0.10
CA GLU A 288 10.09 8.68 0.26
C GLU A 288 10.89 8.88 1.56
N GLY A 289 10.26 9.53 2.54
CA GLY A 289 10.85 9.88 3.83
C GLY A 289 10.67 8.77 4.85
N TYR A 290 11.50 7.74 4.81
CA TYR A 290 11.45 6.59 5.73
C TYR A 290 12.11 6.89 7.08
N ARG A 291 13.01 7.88 7.17
CA ARG A 291 13.63 8.34 8.41
C ARG A 291 13.00 9.64 8.88
N LYS A 292 13.05 9.89 10.18
CA LYS A 292 12.57 11.17 10.78
C LYS A 292 13.33 12.38 10.24
N THR A 293 14.58 12.18 9.84
CA THR A 293 15.49 13.20 9.30
C THR A 293 15.39 13.38 7.78
N ASP A 294 14.66 12.52 7.09
CA ASP A 294 14.50 12.63 5.64
C ASP A 294 13.67 13.86 5.29
N PHE A 295 14.26 14.74 4.48
CA PHE A 295 13.70 16.03 4.12
C PHE A 295 13.85 16.31 2.62
N SER A 296 12.84 16.90 2.01
CA SER A 296 12.85 17.41 0.64
C SER A 296 12.10 18.74 0.61
N LEU A 297 12.82 19.82 0.30
CA LEU A 297 12.21 21.14 0.20
C LEU A 297 11.06 21.15 -0.82
N ARG A 298 11.26 20.49 -1.96
CA ARG A 298 10.23 20.38 -3.02
C ARG A 298 8.97 19.69 -2.49
N ASP A 299 9.11 18.52 -1.84
CA ASP A 299 7.96 17.72 -1.39
C ASP A 299 7.20 18.43 -0.27
N LEU A 300 7.94 19.04 0.66
CA LEU A 300 7.34 19.82 1.75
C LEU A 300 6.62 21.05 1.22
N THR A 301 7.25 21.83 0.32
CA THR A 301 6.64 23.01 -0.29
C THR A 301 5.36 22.62 -1.05
N GLU A 302 5.40 21.59 -1.89
CA GLU A 302 4.21 21.09 -2.60
C GLU A 302 3.06 20.71 -1.65
N THR A 303 3.38 20.18 -0.46
CA THR A 303 2.38 19.85 0.56
C THR A 303 1.84 21.14 1.23
N LEU A 304 2.71 22.04 1.64
CA LEU A 304 2.33 23.24 2.40
C LEU A 304 1.56 24.28 1.57
N ILE A 305 1.81 24.39 0.26
CA ILE A 305 1.04 25.28 -0.63
C ILE A 305 -0.30 24.67 -1.06
N TYR A 306 -0.55 23.39 -0.77
CA TYR A 306 -1.77 22.71 -1.18
C TYR A 306 -2.94 23.01 -0.24
N LYS A 307 -3.99 23.65 -0.75
CA LYS A 307 -5.17 24.05 0.05
C LYS A 307 -5.82 22.88 0.79
N GLY A 308 -5.88 21.70 0.15
CA GLY A 308 -6.45 20.48 0.76
C GLY A 308 -5.72 20.04 2.01
N PHE A 309 -4.38 20.23 2.05
CA PHE A 309 -3.58 19.90 3.24
C PHE A 309 -4.01 20.72 4.46
N TRP A 310 -4.19 22.02 4.32
CA TRP A 310 -4.59 22.86 5.45
C TRP A 310 -5.99 22.55 5.95
N LYS A 311 -6.91 22.20 5.06
CA LYS A 311 -8.27 21.77 5.47
C LYS A 311 -8.26 20.49 6.29
N ILE A 312 -7.44 19.50 5.93
CA ILE A 312 -7.31 18.28 6.74
C ILE A 312 -6.49 18.52 8.01
N ALA A 313 -5.42 19.32 7.93
CA ALA A 313 -4.57 19.65 9.06
C ALA A 313 -5.32 20.40 10.16
N THR A 314 -6.18 21.35 9.80
CA THR A 314 -7.04 22.05 10.76
C THR A 314 -8.13 21.17 11.34
N ARG A 315 -8.73 20.29 10.52
CA ARG A 315 -9.80 19.36 10.96
C ARG A 315 -9.31 18.35 12.00
N TYR A 316 -8.08 17.84 11.85
CA TYR A 316 -7.49 16.78 12.69
C TYR A 316 -6.24 17.30 13.42
N PHE A 317 -6.29 18.57 13.86
CA PHE A 317 -5.11 19.20 14.46
C PHE A 317 -4.66 18.51 15.75
N ASP A 318 -5.61 18.23 16.64
CA ASP A 318 -5.32 17.63 17.94
C ASP A 318 -4.80 16.19 17.81
N GLU A 319 -5.42 15.39 16.92
CA GLU A 319 -5.00 14.04 16.61
C GLU A 319 -3.62 14.04 15.94
N GLY A 320 -3.38 14.94 14.99
CA GLY A 320 -2.09 15.10 14.32
C GLY A 320 -0.98 15.48 15.29
N MET A 321 -1.26 16.38 16.24
CA MET A 321 -0.32 16.74 17.28
C MET A 321 -0.08 15.59 18.28
N ALA A 322 -1.09 14.80 18.60
CA ALA A 322 -0.95 13.61 19.42
C ALA A 322 -0.08 12.54 18.73
N GLU A 323 -0.29 12.31 17.41
CA GLU A 323 0.56 11.42 16.61
C GLU A 323 2.01 11.91 16.56
N MET A 324 2.23 13.21 16.38
CA MET A 324 3.57 13.78 16.39
C MET A 324 4.26 13.59 17.74
N ARG A 325 3.56 13.83 18.85
CA ARG A 325 4.10 13.57 20.20
C ARG A 325 4.44 12.10 20.41
N ARG A 326 3.59 11.17 19.95
CA ARG A 326 3.86 9.72 19.99
C ARG A 326 5.09 9.35 19.16
N SER A 327 5.31 9.99 18.00
CA SER A 327 6.50 9.77 17.18
C SER A 327 7.80 10.09 17.92
N PHE A 328 7.80 11.10 18.78
CA PHE A 328 9.00 11.51 19.53
C PHE A 328 9.09 10.92 20.95
N SER A 329 8.06 10.25 21.45
CA SER A 329 8.02 9.69 22.79
C SER A 329 7.75 8.19 22.77
N HIS A 330 8.80 7.41 23.05
CA HIS A 330 8.73 5.96 23.22
C HIS A 330 7.68 5.57 24.26
N LYS A 331 7.64 6.29 25.39
CA LYS A 331 6.66 6.05 26.45
C LYS A 331 5.23 6.23 25.96
N LEU A 332 4.91 7.37 25.30
CA LEU A 332 3.55 7.62 24.80
C LEU A 332 3.13 6.60 23.73
N PHE A 333 4.07 6.15 22.91
CA PHE A 333 3.81 5.09 21.95
C PHE A 333 3.47 3.77 22.66
N THR A 334 4.27 3.38 23.64
CA THR A 334 4.04 2.17 24.44
C THR A 334 2.73 2.25 25.21
N ASP A 335 2.41 3.38 25.83
CA ASP A 335 1.15 3.58 26.56
C ASP A 335 -0.07 3.42 25.64
N ASN A 336 0.04 3.82 24.37
CA ASN A 336 -1.02 3.57 23.37
C ASN A 336 -1.14 2.08 23.03
N ALA A 337 -0.03 1.37 22.82
CA ALA A 337 -0.03 -0.06 22.55
C ALA A 337 -0.55 -0.91 23.74
N ARG A 338 -0.35 -0.44 24.97
CA ARG A 338 -0.85 -1.05 26.22
C ARG A 338 -2.37 -1.07 26.33
N GLN A 339 -3.09 -0.28 25.55
CA GLN A 339 -4.55 -0.39 25.49
C GLN A 339 -4.98 -1.78 25.02
N LEU A 340 -4.21 -2.39 24.09
CA LEU A 340 -4.43 -3.76 23.60
C LEU A 340 -3.72 -4.80 24.48
N ILE A 341 -2.45 -4.58 24.84
CA ILE A 341 -1.63 -5.52 25.62
C ILE A 341 -1.08 -4.79 26.86
N PRO A 342 -1.82 -4.79 28.00
CA PRO A 342 -1.42 -4.08 29.22
C PRO A 342 -0.07 -4.52 29.80
N ALA A 343 0.33 -5.77 29.57
CA ALA A 343 1.59 -6.35 30.06
C ALA A 343 2.84 -5.75 29.38
N LEU A 344 2.66 -5.06 28.23
CA LEU A 344 3.77 -4.47 27.47
C LEU A 344 4.48 -3.38 28.28
N GLN A 345 5.82 -3.42 28.32
CA GLN A 345 6.65 -2.39 28.94
C GLN A 345 7.46 -1.64 27.86
N PRO A 346 7.90 -0.41 28.14
CA PRO A 346 8.73 0.33 27.17
C PRO A 346 10.00 -0.45 26.76
N GLU A 347 10.60 -1.20 27.66
CA GLU A 347 11.79 -1.98 27.41
C GLU A 347 11.55 -3.19 26.52
N ASP A 348 10.30 -3.59 26.33
CA ASP A 348 9.92 -4.76 25.51
C ASP A 348 9.91 -4.46 24.01
N ILE A 349 9.97 -3.18 23.60
CA ILE A 349 9.94 -2.78 22.20
C ILE A 349 11.13 -1.89 21.86
N THR A 350 11.64 -2.05 20.63
CA THR A 350 12.73 -1.25 20.08
C THR A 350 12.30 -0.60 18.77
N PRO A 351 12.89 0.56 18.38
CA PRO A 351 12.56 1.19 17.10
C PRO A 351 12.73 0.21 15.93
N GLY A 352 11.71 0.14 15.10
CA GLY A 352 11.65 -0.71 13.93
C GLY A 352 11.76 0.06 12.61
N GLY A 353 11.16 -0.48 11.57
CA GLY A 353 11.07 0.15 10.25
C GLY A 353 10.00 1.23 10.17
N SER A 354 9.82 1.74 8.97
CA SER A 354 8.74 2.66 8.65
C SER A 354 8.23 2.44 7.23
N GLY A 355 7.00 2.86 6.97
CA GLY A 355 6.41 2.91 5.64
C GLY A 355 5.84 4.29 5.36
N VAL A 356 5.81 4.72 4.10
CA VAL A 356 5.15 5.96 3.71
C VAL A 356 3.90 5.65 2.91
N ARG A 357 2.76 6.16 3.38
CA ARG A 357 1.48 6.07 2.68
C ARG A 357 1.37 7.20 1.67
N ALA A 358 1.08 6.87 0.42
CA ALA A 358 0.71 7.82 -0.62
C ALA A 358 -0.76 8.21 -0.40
N GLN A 359 -1.01 9.18 0.47
CA GLN A 359 -2.38 9.58 0.77
C GLN A 359 -2.87 10.60 -0.26
N ALA A 360 -3.82 10.17 -1.08
CA ALA A 360 -4.45 11.06 -2.04
C ALA A 360 -5.45 12.00 -1.34
N LEU A 361 -5.33 13.29 -1.60
CA LEU A 361 -6.10 14.34 -0.97
C LEU A 361 -6.67 15.30 -2.03
N THR A 362 -7.97 15.57 -1.98
CA THR A 362 -8.61 16.57 -2.86
C THR A 362 -8.36 18.00 -2.37
N ALA A 363 -8.59 18.98 -3.22
CA ALA A 363 -8.46 20.41 -2.84
C ALA A 363 -9.44 20.83 -1.73
N GLU A 364 -10.55 20.09 -1.56
CA GLU A 364 -11.55 20.29 -0.49
C GLU A 364 -11.10 19.68 0.84
N GLY A 365 -9.94 18.99 0.91
CA GLY A 365 -9.43 18.35 2.11
C GLY A 365 -10.09 17.00 2.40
N ARG A 366 -10.67 16.34 1.39
CA ARG A 366 -11.21 14.98 1.51
C ARG A 366 -10.15 13.96 1.12
N LEU A 367 -10.02 12.92 1.92
CA LEU A 367 -9.21 11.76 1.57
C LEU A 367 -9.89 10.97 0.46
N VAL A 368 -9.14 10.58 -0.56
CA VAL A 368 -9.63 9.68 -1.60
C VAL A 368 -9.50 8.25 -1.06
N ASP A 369 -10.62 7.65 -0.69
CA ASP A 369 -10.63 6.37 0.04
C ASP A 369 -10.70 5.14 -0.86
N ASP A 370 -11.08 5.26 -2.13
CA ASP A 370 -11.11 4.15 -3.09
C ASP A 370 -10.08 4.36 -4.21
N PHE A 371 -9.94 3.38 -5.10
CA PHE A 371 -9.07 3.47 -6.27
C PHE A 371 -9.48 4.65 -7.17
N HIS A 372 -8.49 5.40 -7.61
CA HIS A 372 -8.69 6.54 -8.50
C HIS A 372 -7.83 6.41 -9.76
N PHE A 373 -8.49 6.36 -10.91
CA PHE A 373 -7.87 6.23 -12.21
C PHE A 373 -8.14 7.48 -13.05
N VAL A 374 -7.12 7.99 -13.73
CA VAL A 374 -7.27 9.05 -14.74
C VAL A 374 -6.93 8.44 -16.09
N VAL A 375 -7.87 8.52 -17.02
CA VAL A 375 -7.74 7.95 -18.37
C VAL A 375 -7.33 9.05 -19.32
N GLY A 376 -6.18 8.88 -19.95
CA GLY A 376 -5.68 9.72 -21.01
C GLY A 376 -6.00 9.15 -22.39
N ARG A 377 -5.49 9.80 -23.43
CA ARG A 377 -5.67 9.35 -24.81
C ARG A 377 -4.97 8.01 -25.08
N ARG A 378 -3.72 7.88 -24.60
CA ARG A 378 -2.87 6.69 -24.71
C ARG A 378 -2.30 6.25 -23.37
N SER A 379 -2.81 6.81 -22.29
CA SER A 379 -2.28 6.56 -20.95
C SER A 379 -3.40 6.28 -19.95
N LEU A 380 -3.08 5.45 -18.97
CA LEU A 380 -3.87 5.21 -17.80
C LEU A 380 -3.02 5.54 -16.57
N HIS A 381 -3.52 6.37 -15.68
CA HIS A 381 -2.81 6.75 -14.46
C HIS A 381 -3.53 6.19 -13.23
N VAL A 382 -2.87 5.29 -12.50
CA VAL A 382 -3.32 4.78 -11.21
C VAL A 382 -2.92 5.80 -10.16
N CYS A 383 -3.75 6.82 -9.98
CA CYS A 383 -3.44 7.98 -9.15
C CYS A 383 -3.62 7.71 -7.65
N ASN A 384 -4.51 6.79 -7.28
CA ASN A 384 -4.66 6.33 -5.90
C ASN A 384 -4.90 4.82 -5.86
N ALA A 385 -4.04 4.13 -5.16
CA ALA A 385 -4.17 2.72 -4.82
C ALA A 385 -3.93 2.55 -3.30
N PRO A 386 -4.96 2.87 -2.48
CA PRO A 386 -4.82 2.83 -1.02
C PRO A 386 -4.77 1.38 -0.51
N SER A 387 -4.39 1.21 0.76
CA SER A 387 -4.50 -0.11 1.40
C SER A 387 -5.91 -0.67 1.21
N PRO A 388 -6.04 -1.89 0.70
CA PRO A 388 -5.10 -3.00 0.70
C PRO A 388 -4.42 -3.24 -0.68
N ALA A 389 -3.88 -2.22 -1.33
CA ALA A 389 -3.35 -2.34 -2.68
C ALA A 389 -2.29 -3.45 -2.85
N ALA A 390 -1.46 -3.72 -1.83
CA ALA A 390 -0.49 -4.82 -1.89
C ALA A 390 -1.20 -6.18 -2.03
N THR A 391 -2.16 -6.47 -1.15
CA THR A 391 -3.01 -7.67 -1.23
C THR A 391 -3.78 -7.76 -2.54
N ALA A 392 -4.27 -6.63 -3.03
CA ALA A 392 -5.12 -6.58 -4.23
C ALA A 392 -4.32 -6.38 -5.54
N SER A 393 -2.99 -6.33 -5.51
CA SER A 393 -2.16 -5.83 -6.61
C SER A 393 -2.38 -6.58 -7.93
N MET A 394 -2.44 -7.90 -7.90
CA MET A 394 -2.71 -8.73 -9.08
C MET A 394 -4.15 -8.52 -9.60
N GLU A 395 -5.12 -8.40 -8.70
CA GLU A 395 -6.52 -8.14 -9.09
C GLU A 395 -6.73 -6.71 -9.60
N ILE A 396 -5.97 -5.74 -9.09
CA ILE A 396 -5.92 -4.38 -9.66
C ILE A 396 -5.41 -4.45 -11.10
N GLY A 397 -4.36 -5.21 -11.36
CA GLY A 397 -3.85 -5.43 -12.72
C GLY A 397 -4.90 -6.04 -13.64
N ARG A 398 -5.58 -7.09 -13.22
CA ARG A 398 -6.69 -7.72 -13.99
C ARG A 398 -7.86 -6.76 -14.22
N GLU A 399 -8.21 -5.94 -13.23
CA GLU A 399 -9.26 -4.92 -13.37
C GLU A 399 -8.87 -3.83 -14.38
N ILE A 400 -7.60 -3.41 -14.38
CA ILE A 400 -7.04 -2.47 -15.36
C ILE A 400 -7.15 -3.06 -16.76
N VAL A 401 -6.70 -4.30 -16.96
CA VAL A 401 -6.77 -4.97 -18.28
C VAL A 401 -8.22 -5.08 -18.75
N ARG A 402 -9.11 -5.57 -17.89
CA ARG A 402 -10.52 -5.74 -18.23
C ARG A 402 -11.20 -4.45 -18.65
N LYS A 403 -10.88 -3.32 -18.00
CA LYS A 403 -11.56 -2.03 -18.27
C LYS A 403 -10.95 -1.24 -19.42
N TYR A 404 -9.63 -1.29 -19.57
CA TYR A 404 -8.93 -0.33 -20.41
C TYR A 404 -8.11 -0.97 -21.52
N PHE A 405 -7.84 -2.28 -21.44
CA PHE A 405 -6.96 -2.98 -22.39
C PHE A 405 -7.59 -4.25 -23.00
N SER A 406 -8.89 -4.44 -22.84
CA SER A 406 -9.59 -5.63 -23.34
C SER A 406 -9.52 -5.81 -24.87
N ALA A 407 -9.15 -4.76 -25.61
CA ALA A 407 -8.99 -4.79 -27.06
C ALA A 407 -7.54 -5.08 -27.53
N LEU A 408 -6.56 -5.18 -26.59
CA LEU A 408 -5.19 -5.57 -26.90
C LEU A 408 -5.04 -7.08 -26.89
#